data_e5ae4d67b86634119e4220c66352462f
#
_entry.id   e5ae4d67b86634119e4220c66352462f
#
_cell.length_a   1.000
_cell.length_b   1.000
_cell.length_c   1.000
_cell.angle_alpha   90.00
_cell.angle_beta   90.00
_cell.angle_gamma   90.00
#
_symmetry.space_group_name_H-M   'P 1'
#
loop_
_entity.id
_entity.type
_entity.pdbx_description
1 polymer ?
#
loop_
_entity_poly.entity_id
_entity_poly.type
_entity_poly.pdbx_seq_one_letter_code
_entity_poly.pdbx_strand_id
1 'polypeptide(L)'
;VVIDAAAGAMPKDLEGFLEVADAVLVPVLPTVMDMEATVRFLNALAEHPRVARGALPVGLVANRLRPWTQASQQAIAQLSQWPCELVAQLRDTQAYALMVGLGKCLFDYHSQNVREHQQDWVPLLHWLEHARRGG
;
A
#
# COMPACT_ATOMS: atom_id res chain seq x y z
N VAL A 1 5.96 10.07 -10.66
CA VAL A 1 7.04 10.04 -9.66
C VAL A 1 6.57 9.31 -8.42
N VAL A 2 7.38 8.42 -7.90
CA VAL A 2 7.12 7.70 -6.65
C VAL A 2 8.09 8.21 -5.59
N ILE A 3 7.55 8.59 -4.44
CA ILE A 3 8.35 9.02 -3.29
C ILE A 3 8.31 7.90 -2.27
N ASP A 4 9.49 7.32 -1.99
CA ASP A 4 9.64 6.29 -0.97
C ASP A 4 10.05 6.95 0.35
N ALA A 5 9.09 7.06 1.27
CA ALA A 5 9.32 7.72 2.54
C ALA A 5 10.15 6.84 3.49
N ALA A 6 10.92 7.48 4.36
CA ALA A 6 11.75 6.78 5.33
C ALA A 6 10.90 5.92 6.28
N ALA A 7 11.41 4.75 6.64
CA ALA A 7 10.77 3.86 7.61
C ALA A 7 10.57 4.59 8.94
N GLY A 8 9.38 4.44 9.52
CA GLY A 8 9.05 5.07 10.80
C GLY A 8 8.73 6.56 10.72
N ALA A 9 8.77 7.17 9.53
CA ALA A 9 8.39 8.57 9.38
C ALA A 9 6.92 8.79 9.74
N MET A 10 6.65 9.87 10.48
CA MET A 10 5.29 10.28 10.80
C MET A 10 4.85 11.40 9.84
N PRO A 11 3.53 11.64 9.70
CA PRO A 11 3.05 12.68 8.76
C PRO A 11 3.70 14.04 8.94
N LYS A 12 4.02 14.45 10.16
CA LYS A 12 4.73 15.70 10.43
C LYS A 12 6.11 15.78 9.77
N ASP A 13 6.76 14.62 9.58
CA ASP A 13 8.08 14.53 8.95
C ASP A 13 7.99 14.54 7.42
N LEU A 14 6.77 14.38 6.89
CA LEU A 14 6.49 14.25 5.46
C LEU A 14 5.73 15.46 4.89
N GLU A 15 5.65 16.56 5.64
CA GLU A 15 4.82 17.72 5.28
C GLU A 15 5.06 18.19 3.84
N GLY A 16 6.33 18.35 3.44
CA GLY A 16 6.67 18.78 2.08
C GLY A 16 6.20 17.83 1.00
N PHE A 17 6.19 16.53 1.26
CA PHE A 17 5.69 15.54 0.32
C PHE A 17 4.15 15.52 0.28
N LEU A 18 3.51 15.66 1.43
CA LEU A 18 2.05 15.66 1.53
C LEU A 18 1.43 16.88 0.84
N GLU A 19 2.15 17.99 0.76
CA GLU A 19 1.71 19.18 0.06
C GLU A 19 1.64 18.99 -1.46
N VAL A 20 2.48 18.12 -2.02
CA VAL A 20 2.59 17.93 -3.47
C VAL A 20 2.12 16.56 -3.96
N ALA A 21 1.86 15.62 -3.07
CA ALA A 21 1.46 14.27 -3.45
C ALA A 21 0.07 14.25 -4.10
N ASP A 22 -0.11 13.39 -5.08
CA ASP A 22 -1.40 13.12 -5.72
C ASP A 22 -2.18 12.01 -5.01
N ALA A 23 -1.47 11.13 -4.31
CA ALA A 23 -2.04 10.04 -3.54
C ALA A 23 -1.03 9.55 -2.51
N VAL A 24 -1.53 8.93 -1.46
CA VAL A 24 -0.69 8.27 -0.44
C VAL A 24 -1.05 6.79 -0.40
N LEU A 25 -0.04 5.95 -0.54
CA LEU A 25 -0.19 4.51 -0.36
C LEU A 25 0.51 4.08 0.94
N VAL A 26 -0.21 3.31 1.73
CA VAL A 26 0.27 2.85 3.03
C VAL A 26 0.33 1.31 3.02
N PRO A 27 1.53 0.73 2.82
CA PRO A 27 1.70 -0.71 2.92
C PRO A 27 1.57 -1.18 4.37
N VAL A 28 0.87 -2.27 4.57
CA VAL A 28 0.62 -2.83 5.91
C VAL A 28 0.95 -4.33 5.91
N LEU A 29 1.78 -4.76 6.83
CA LEU A 29 2.07 -6.17 7.03
C LEU A 29 0.98 -6.83 7.91
N PRO A 30 0.72 -8.14 7.72
CA PRO A 30 -0.32 -8.84 8.48
C PRO A 30 0.17 -9.22 9.89
N THR A 31 0.68 -8.26 10.64
CA THR A 31 1.14 -8.44 12.02
C THR A 31 0.48 -7.42 12.92
N VAL A 32 0.28 -7.80 14.18
CA VAL A 32 -0.33 -6.91 15.18
C VAL A 32 0.48 -5.62 15.33
N MET A 33 1.80 -5.75 15.43
CA MET A 33 2.67 -4.59 15.62
C MET A 33 2.59 -3.60 14.45
N ASP A 34 2.63 -4.12 13.23
CA ASP A 34 2.57 -3.26 12.05
C ASP A 34 1.21 -2.60 11.91
N MET A 35 0.13 -3.34 12.18
CA MET A 35 -1.22 -2.80 12.13
C MET A 35 -1.45 -1.71 13.18
N GLU A 36 -0.94 -1.88 14.39
CA GLU A 36 -1.01 -0.86 15.44
C GLU A 36 -0.24 0.40 15.06
N ALA A 37 0.96 0.24 14.52
CA ALA A 37 1.75 1.37 14.03
C ALA A 37 1.04 2.11 12.89
N THR A 38 0.37 1.36 12.01
CA THR A 38 -0.37 1.93 10.89
C THR A 38 -1.58 2.73 11.38
N VAL A 39 -2.31 2.26 12.39
CA VAL A 39 -3.42 3.02 12.96
C VAL A 39 -2.94 4.38 13.47
N ARG A 40 -1.82 4.41 14.20
CA ARG A 40 -1.26 5.68 14.69
C ARG A 40 -0.88 6.61 13.55
N PHE A 41 -0.27 6.07 12.50
CA PHE A 41 0.08 6.83 11.31
C PHE A 41 -1.16 7.41 10.63
N LEU A 42 -2.20 6.60 10.43
CA LEU A 42 -3.43 7.02 9.76
C LEU A 42 -4.18 8.07 10.56
N ASN A 43 -4.22 7.94 11.88
CA ASN A 43 -4.87 8.94 12.74
C ASN A 43 -4.17 10.30 12.64
N ALA A 44 -2.83 10.29 12.61
CA ALA A 44 -2.06 11.52 12.43
C ALA A 44 -2.22 12.08 11.01
N LEU A 45 -2.26 11.21 10.00
CA LEU A 45 -2.44 11.61 8.61
C LEU A 45 -3.82 12.25 8.37
N ALA A 46 -4.86 11.75 9.05
CA ALA A 46 -6.21 12.28 8.93
C ALA A 46 -6.33 13.74 9.40
N GLU A 47 -5.41 14.23 10.19
CA GLU A 47 -5.36 15.62 10.65
C GLU A 47 -4.75 16.56 9.59
N HIS A 48 -4.07 16.02 8.58
CA HIS A 48 -3.52 16.85 7.51
C HIS A 48 -4.67 17.50 6.71
N PRO A 49 -4.62 18.83 6.45
CA PRO A 49 -5.74 19.54 5.81
C PRO A 49 -6.20 18.94 4.48
N ARG A 50 -5.26 18.50 3.64
CA ARG A 50 -5.61 17.90 2.35
C ARG A 50 -6.31 16.56 2.49
N VAL A 51 -5.96 15.78 3.52
CA VAL A 51 -6.61 14.50 3.82
C VAL A 51 -7.97 14.75 4.45
N ALA A 52 -8.05 15.65 5.42
CA ALA A 52 -9.28 15.96 6.12
C ALA A 52 -10.40 16.45 5.19
N ARG A 53 -10.06 17.23 4.16
CA ARG A 53 -11.04 17.70 3.18
C ARG A 53 -11.25 16.77 1.98
N GLY A 54 -10.64 15.59 1.99
CA GLY A 54 -10.79 14.62 0.91
C GLY A 54 -10.03 14.95 -0.38
N ALA A 55 -9.09 15.89 -0.34
CA ALA A 55 -8.34 16.30 -1.52
C ALA A 55 -7.11 15.42 -1.81
N LEU A 56 -6.63 14.67 -0.82
CA LEU A 56 -5.50 13.75 -0.96
C LEU A 56 -5.98 12.33 -0.67
N PRO A 57 -6.15 11.49 -1.71
CA PRO A 57 -6.57 10.10 -1.53
C PRO A 57 -5.53 9.28 -0.77
N VAL A 58 -5.98 8.46 0.17
CA VAL A 58 -5.15 7.56 0.95
C VAL A 58 -5.66 6.12 0.76
N GLY A 59 -4.78 5.22 0.35
CA GLY A 59 -5.11 3.83 0.13
C GLY A 59 -4.20 2.91 0.93
N LEU A 60 -4.77 1.82 1.46
CA LEU A 60 -4.06 0.77 2.16
C LEU A 60 -3.68 -0.34 1.18
N VAL A 61 -2.49 -0.89 1.35
CA VAL A 61 -2.03 -2.05 0.59
C VAL A 61 -1.63 -3.13 1.59
N ALA A 62 -2.42 -4.19 1.67
CA ALA A 62 -2.06 -5.35 2.48
C ALA A 62 -0.92 -6.08 1.79
N ASN A 63 0.24 -6.14 2.43
CA ASN A 63 1.48 -6.61 1.82
C ASN A 63 1.98 -7.89 2.46
N ARG A 64 2.72 -8.69 1.70
CA ARG A 64 3.33 -9.95 2.14
C ARG A 64 2.31 -10.92 2.72
N LEU A 65 1.14 -11.01 2.08
CA LEU A 65 0.06 -11.88 2.51
C LEU A 65 0.35 -13.34 2.17
N ARG A 66 0.01 -14.22 3.09
CA ARG A 66 -0.06 -15.67 2.87
C ARG A 66 -1.51 -16.07 3.06
N PRO A 67 -2.32 -16.11 1.99
CA PRO A 67 -3.79 -16.24 2.09
C PRO A 67 -4.27 -17.47 2.84
N TRP A 68 -3.45 -18.51 2.88
CA TRP A 68 -3.76 -19.75 3.62
C TRP A 68 -3.56 -19.63 5.13
N THR A 69 -2.98 -18.54 5.63
CA THR A 69 -2.76 -18.35 7.06
C THR A 69 -3.89 -17.58 7.72
N GLN A 70 -4.16 -17.92 8.97
CA GLN A 70 -5.15 -17.23 9.78
C GLN A 70 -4.76 -15.76 10.00
N ALA A 71 -3.47 -15.50 10.20
CA ALA A 71 -2.98 -14.14 10.41
C ALA A 71 -3.30 -13.22 9.23
N SER A 72 -3.06 -13.68 8.00
CA SER A 72 -3.38 -12.89 6.80
C SER A 72 -4.89 -12.70 6.64
N GLN A 73 -5.69 -13.73 6.90
CA GLN A 73 -7.14 -13.63 6.78
C GLN A 73 -7.72 -12.65 7.80
N GLN A 74 -7.23 -12.68 9.03
CA GLN A 74 -7.66 -11.73 10.07
C GLN A 74 -7.23 -10.30 9.75
N ALA A 75 -6.01 -10.12 9.24
CA ALA A 75 -5.53 -8.81 8.84
C ALA A 75 -6.40 -8.19 7.75
N ILE A 76 -6.72 -8.97 6.71
CA ILE A 76 -7.61 -8.51 5.63
C ILE A 76 -8.98 -8.12 6.18
N ALA A 77 -9.54 -8.95 7.06
CA ALA A 77 -10.85 -8.69 7.66
C ALA A 77 -10.85 -7.36 8.45
N GLN A 78 -9.80 -7.10 9.23
CA GLN A 78 -9.67 -5.86 9.99
C GLN A 78 -9.45 -4.65 9.08
N LEU A 79 -8.53 -4.76 8.12
CA LEU A 79 -8.23 -3.66 7.20
C LEU A 79 -9.44 -3.25 6.36
N SER A 80 -10.27 -4.23 6.00
CA SER A 80 -11.49 -3.98 5.23
C SER A 80 -12.54 -3.17 6.00
N GLN A 81 -12.43 -3.10 7.33
CA GLN A 81 -13.33 -2.34 8.18
C GLN A 81 -12.83 -0.94 8.52
N TRP A 82 -11.57 -0.64 8.19
CA TRP A 82 -11.01 0.67 8.48
C TRP A 82 -11.60 1.74 7.54
N PRO A 83 -11.60 3.02 7.97
CA PRO A 83 -12.13 4.12 7.12
C PRO A 83 -11.38 4.31 5.81
N CYS A 84 -10.08 3.96 5.76
CA CYS A 84 -9.29 4.01 4.53
C CYS A 84 -9.58 2.80 3.66
N GLU A 85 -9.63 3.02 2.36
CA GLU A 85 -9.86 1.95 1.39
C GLU A 85 -8.71 0.96 1.35
N LEU A 86 -9.02 -0.34 1.42
CA LEU A 86 -8.06 -1.40 1.12
C LEU A 86 -7.99 -1.57 -0.40
N VAL A 87 -6.95 -1.01 -0.99
CA VAL A 87 -6.82 -0.87 -2.45
C VAL A 87 -6.32 -2.16 -3.10
N ALA A 88 -5.39 -2.85 -2.45
CA ALA A 88 -4.80 -4.06 -3.01
C ALA A 88 -4.33 -5.01 -1.92
N GLN A 89 -4.22 -6.28 -2.30
CA GLN A 89 -3.76 -7.38 -1.46
C GLN A 89 -2.63 -8.09 -2.20
N LEU A 90 -1.40 -7.85 -1.77
CA LEU A 90 -0.21 -8.40 -2.41
C LEU A 90 0.27 -9.64 -1.66
N ARG A 91 0.36 -10.76 -2.37
CA ARG A 91 0.82 -12.01 -1.78
C ARG A 91 2.33 -12.03 -1.63
N ASP A 92 2.80 -12.69 -0.56
CA ASP A 92 4.21 -12.91 -0.33
C ASP A 92 4.78 -13.90 -1.35
N THR A 93 5.92 -13.57 -1.92
CA THR A 93 6.65 -14.46 -2.83
C THR A 93 8.13 -14.10 -2.86
N GLN A 94 8.96 -15.13 -2.95
CA GLN A 94 10.41 -14.94 -3.13
C GLN A 94 10.76 -14.38 -4.51
N ALA A 95 9.83 -14.43 -5.44
CA ALA A 95 10.04 -13.91 -6.79
C ALA A 95 10.48 -12.43 -6.79
N TYR A 96 9.94 -11.63 -5.88
CA TYR A 96 10.34 -10.22 -5.77
C TYR A 96 11.83 -10.06 -5.48
N ALA A 97 12.35 -10.81 -4.51
CA ALA A 97 13.77 -10.76 -4.15
C ALA A 97 14.66 -11.23 -5.29
N LEU A 98 14.26 -12.30 -5.96
CA LEU A 98 15.01 -12.84 -7.09
C LEU A 98 15.05 -11.84 -8.25
N MET A 99 13.94 -11.22 -8.58
CA MET A 99 13.85 -10.25 -9.68
C MET A 99 14.69 -9.01 -9.39
N VAL A 100 14.62 -8.48 -8.17
CA VAL A 100 15.43 -7.33 -7.76
C VAL A 100 16.91 -7.65 -7.88
N GLY A 101 17.34 -8.84 -7.46
CA GLY A 101 18.72 -9.29 -7.60
C GLY A 101 19.20 -9.36 -9.05
N LEU A 102 18.28 -9.55 -10.00
CA LEU A 102 18.56 -9.59 -11.44
C LEU A 102 18.40 -8.22 -12.12
N GLY A 103 18.03 -7.19 -11.37
CA GLY A 103 17.75 -5.88 -11.93
C GLY A 103 16.44 -5.85 -12.74
N LYS A 104 15.51 -6.74 -12.41
CA LYS A 104 14.23 -6.88 -13.11
C LYS A 104 13.06 -6.58 -12.18
N CYS A 105 11.89 -6.35 -12.74
CA CYS A 105 10.66 -6.23 -11.97
C CYS A 105 9.65 -7.30 -12.39
N LEU A 106 8.57 -7.39 -11.63
CA LEU A 106 7.51 -8.39 -11.85
C LEU A 106 6.94 -8.35 -13.28
N PHE A 107 6.85 -7.15 -13.87
CA PHE A 107 6.22 -6.96 -15.18
C PHE A 107 7.16 -7.22 -16.36
N ASP A 108 8.42 -7.59 -16.10
CA ASP A 108 9.38 -8.01 -17.14
C ASP A 108 9.21 -9.47 -17.55
N TYR A 109 8.35 -10.23 -16.88
CA TYR A 109 8.19 -11.67 -17.08
C TYR A 109 6.80 -12.04 -17.59
N HIS A 110 6.70 -13.22 -18.24
CA HIS A 110 5.47 -13.70 -18.87
C HIS A 110 5.04 -15.10 -18.40
N SER A 111 5.74 -15.71 -17.45
CA SER A 111 5.36 -17.03 -16.94
C SER A 111 4.04 -16.96 -16.16
N GLN A 112 3.31 -18.09 -16.11
CA GLN A 112 2.00 -18.15 -15.43
C GLN A 112 2.09 -17.77 -13.95
N ASN A 113 3.10 -18.27 -13.24
CA ASN A 113 3.28 -17.98 -11.83
C ASN A 113 3.48 -16.47 -11.58
N VAL A 114 4.25 -15.82 -12.45
CA VAL A 114 4.48 -14.38 -12.35
C VAL A 114 3.22 -13.60 -12.69
N ARG A 115 2.45 -14.04 -13.68
CA ARG A 115 1.18 -13.38 -14.06
C ARG A 115 0.17 -13.35 -12.92
N GLU A 116 0.10 -14.41 -12.12
CA GLU A 116 -0.78 -14.45 -10.96
C GLU A 116 -0.41 -13.35 -9.95
N HIS A 117 0.87 -13.13 -9.73
CA HIS A 117 1.34 -12.04 -8.87
C HIS A 117 1.14 -10.67 -9.51
N GLN A 118 1.27 -10.55 -10.83
CA GLN A 118 0.93 -9.32 -11.55
C GLN A 118 -0.53 -8.93 -11.35
N GLN A 119 -1.44 -9.90 -11.31
CA GLN A 119 -2.87 -9.67 -11.08
C GLN A 119 -3.15 -9.03 -9.71
N ASP A 120 -2.34 -9.30 -8.71
CA ASP A 120 -2.48 -8.67 -7.39
C ASP A 120 -2.33 -7.15 -7.48
N TRP A 121 -1.54 -6.65 -8.43
CA TRP A 121 -1.26 -5.22 -8.63
C TRP A 121 -2.33 -4.49 -9.42
N VAL A 122 -3.18 -5.20 -10.16
CA VAL A 122 -4.15 -4.57 -11.06
C VAL A 122 -5.08 -3.60 -10.30
N PRO A 123 -5.68 -3.97 -9.16
CA PRO A 123 -6.53 -3.02 -8.41
C PRO A 123 -5.76 -1.77 -7.97
N LEU A 124 -4.50 -1.93 -7.57
CA LEU A 124 -3.65 -0.81 -7.16
C LEU A 124 -3.40 0.15 -8.32
N LEU A 125 -3.06 -0.37 -9.49
CA LEU A 125 -2.80 0.46 -10.66
C LEU A 125 -4.05 1.21 -11.11
N HIS A 126 -5.22 0.57 -11.06
CA HIS A 126 -6.50 1.22 -11.35
C HIS A 126 -6.80 2.34 -10.36
N TRP A 127 -6.57 2.08 -9.06
CA TRP A 127 -6.80 3.09 -8.03
C TRP A 127 -5.90 4.31 -8.22
N LEU A 128 -4.62 4.09 -8.53
CA LEU A 128 -3.67 5.18 -8.78
C LEU A 128 -4.07 6.01 -10.00
N GLU A 129 -4.52 5.36 -11.06
CA GLU A 129 -4.98 6.06 -12.26
C GLU A 129 -6.21 6.91 -11.97
N HIS A 130 -7.15 6.38 -11.21
CA HIS A 130 -8.34 7.10 -10.79
C HIS A 130 -8.00 8.29 -9.90
N ALA A 131 -7.12 8.10 -8.93
CA ALA A 131 -6.65 9.16 -8.04
C ALA A 131 -5.97 10.30 -8.81
N ARG A 132 -5.17 9.95 -9.83
CA ARG A 132 -4.50 10.93 -10.69
C ARG A 132 -5.51 11.78 -11.47
N ARG A 133 -6.62 11.19 -11.94
CA ARG A 133 -7.64 11.88 -12.73
C ARG A 133 -8.55 12.75 -11.87
N GLY A 134 -8.81 12.33 -10.63
CA GLY A 134 -9.68 13.03 -9.70
C GLY A 134 -9.02 14.17 -8.94
N GLY A 135 -7.70 14.25 -9.04
CA GLY A 135 -6.91 15.30 -8.38
C GLY A 135 -6.61 16.50 -9.32
#